data_9a7b193526b1fc2f9777cf04a0268078
#
_entry.id   9a7b193526b1fc2f9777cf04a0268078
#
_cell.length_a   1.000
_cell.length_b   1.000
_cell.length_c   1.000
_cell.angle_alpha   90.00
_cell.angle_beta   90.00
_cell.angle_gamma   90.00
#
_symmetry.space_group_name_H-M   'P 1'
#
loop_
_entity.id
_entity.type
_entity.pdbx_description
1 polymer ?
#
loop_
_entity_poly.entity_id
_entity_poly.type
_entity_poly.pdbx_seq_one_letter_code
_entity_poly.pdbx_strand_id
1 'polypeptide(L)'
;FGDQHFRNFQDFFVRRRPDVPVDHTPSHMISPCDGWLSVYPIEKDSRFCIKGSYYSVSDLVQDERAPELFLGGQCLVFRLTPLDYHRYCFIDNGFQGKNHFINGTLHSVQPIACERVPVYRLNRRMWTLMETENFGTVAQIAVGALLVGGIVNEFENRFFRKGEEMGHFELAGSTIVLLFQRNKIELLPEIRSHCTPDNEYRVLQGQIPDGE
;
A
#
# COMPACT_ATOMS: atom_id res chain seq x y z
N PHE A 1 -18.01 16.04 6.63
CA PHE A 1 -16.85 16.93 6.78
C PHE A 1 -17.33 18.15 7.58
N GLY A 2 -17.27 18.08 8.94
CA GLY A 2 -17.59 19.23 9.78
C GLY A 2 -16.57 20.35 9.59
N ASP A 3 -16.86 21.55 10.01
CA ASP A 3 -16.20 22.86 9.97
C ASP A 3 -14.65 22.97 9.87
N GLN A 4 -13.96 22.04 9.20
CA GLN A 4 -12.53 22.13 8.93
C GLN A 4 -12.29 23.03 7.73
N HIS A 5 -11.72 24.21 7.95
CA HIS A 5 -11.27 25.11 6.90
C HIS A 5 -9.86 24.72 6.45
N PHE A 6 -9.70 24.36 5.17
CA PHE A 6 -8.42 24.10 4.53
C PHE A 6 -7.94 25.33 3.78
N ARG A 7 -6.66 25.71 3.93
CA ARG A 7 -6.07 26.88 3.28
C ARG A 7 -5.89 26.69 1.77
N ASN A 8 -5.63 25.43 1.38
CA ASN A 8 -5.38 25.03 0.00
C ASN A 8 -5.68 23.54 -0.18
N PHE A 9 -5.58 23.06 -1.42
CA PHE A 9 -5.81 21.65 -1.76
C PHE A 9 -4.82 20.71 -1.08
N GLN A 10 -3.57 21.11 -0.86
CA GLN A 10 -2.58 20.29 -0.18
C GLN A 10 -2.96 20.03 1.29
N ASP A 11 -3.40 21.09 2.02
CA ASP A 11 -3.87 20.94 3.41
C ASP A 11 -5.06 19.96 3.48
N PHE A 12 -5.99 20.05 2.52
CA PHE A 12 -7.09 19.09 2.41
C PHE A 12 -6.59 17.68 2.14
N PHE A 13 -5.61 17.52 1.26
CA PHE A 13 -5.09 16.22 0.83
C PHE A 13 -4.38 15.48 1.98
N VAL A 14 -3.55 16.18 2.77
CA VAL A 14 -2.82 15.62 3.91
C VAL A 14 -3.57 15.72 5.24
N ARG A 15 -4.86 16.06 5.21
CA ARG A 15 -5.70 16.21 6.41
C ARG A 15 -5.58 15.02 7.36
N ARG A 16 -5.82 15.24 8.64
CA ARG A 16 -5.95 14.18 9.64
C ARG A 16 -7.41 13.90 9.95
N ARG A 17 -7.77 12.64 10.08
CA ARG A 17 -9.05 12.21 10.65
C ARG A 17 -8.83 11.95 12.13
N PRO A 18 -9.59 12.56 13.03
CA PRO A 18 -9.40 12.40 14.48
C PRO A 18 -9.74 10.96 14.94
N ASP A 19 -10.73 10.34 14.30
CA ASP A 19 -11.27 9.04 14.73
C ASP A 19 -11.36 8.09 13.54
N VAL A 20 -10.25 7.38 13.25
CA VAL A 20 -10.27 6.24 12.32
C VAL A 20 -10.59 5.00 13.14
N PRO A 21 -11.74 4.32 12.91
CA PRO A 21 -12.03 3.06 13.59
C PRO A 21 -10.95 2.04 13.27
N VAL A 22 -10.47 1.32 14.29
CA VAL A 22 -9.45 0.28 14.13
C VAL A 22 -9.97 -1.03 14.71
N ASP A 23 -9.97 -2.09 13.91
CA ASP A 23 -10.18 -3.44 14.43
C ASP A 23 -8.92 -3.95 15.14
N HIS A 24 -9.04 -4.12 16.44
CA HIS A 24 -7.95 -4.60 17.29
C HIS A 24 -7.88 -6.12 17.45
N THR A 25 -8.71 -6.88 16.74
CA THR A 25 -8.66 -8.36 16.79
C THR A 25 -7.31 -8.86 16.27
N PRO A 26 -6.54 -9.63 17.05
CA PRO A 26 -5.17 -10.00 16.65
C PRO A 26 -5.09 -10.80 15.35
N SER A 27 -6.06 -11.68 15.10
CA SER A 27 -6.10 -12.53 13.90
C SER A 27 -6.54 -11.79 12.63
N HIS A 28 -7.01 -10.55 12.74
CA HIS A 28 -7.50 -9.77 11.62
C HIS A 28 -6.42 -8.80 11.13
N MET A 29 -6.09 -8.87 9.86
CA MET A 29 -5.33 -7.81 9.20
C MET A 29 -6.28 -6.64 8.89
N ILE A 30 -5.89 -5.42 9.24
CA ILE A 30 -6.65 -4.23 8.85
C ILE A 30 -6.13 -3.63 7.54
N SER A 31 -7.00 -2.91 6.82
CA SER A 31 -6.55 -2.12 5.67
C SER A 31 -5.60 -1.00 6.11
N PRO A 32 -4.43 -0.85 5.47
CA PRO A 32 -3.50 0.22 5.80
C PRO A 32 -4.01 1.61 5.40
N CYS A 33 -4.94 1.70 4.46
CA CYS A 33 -5.44 2.95 3.91
C CYS A 33 -6.85 2.79 3.33
N ASP A 34 -7.50 3.90 3.03
CA ASP A 34 -8.66 3.91 2.15
C ASP A 34 -8.22 3.59 0.73
N GLY A 35 -9.05 2.91 -0.04
CA GLY A 35 -8.76 2.67 -1.44
C GLY A 35 -9.47 1.47 -2.06
N TRP A 36 -8.88 0.99 -3.14
CA TRP A 36 -9.36 -0.14 -3.93
C TRP A 36 -8.31 -1.24 -3.89
N LEU A 37 -8.70 -2.40 -3.39
CA LEU A 37 -7.84 -3.55 -3.18
C LEU A 37 -7.88 -4.47 -4.40
N SER A 38 -6.69 -4.82 -4.90
CA SER A 38 -6.46 -5.96 -5.80
C SER A 38 -5.52 -6.95 -5.13
N VAL A 39 -5.71 -8.23 -5.39
CA VAL A 39 -4.89 -9.30 -4.81
C VAL A 39 -4.29 -10.17 -5.91
N TYR A 40 -3.01 -10.48 -5.76
CA TYR A 40 -2.27 -11.31 -6.69
C TYR A 40 -1.47 -12.39 -5.95
N PRO A 41 -1.43 -13.64 -6.43
CA PRO A 41 -0.49 -14.64 -5.94
C PRO A 41 0.94 -14.25 -6.34
N ILE A 42 1.91 -14.54 -5.49
CA ILE A 42 3.34 -14.35 -5.81
C ILE A 42 3.91 -15.66 -6.28
N GLU A 43 4.02 -15.82 -7.59
CA GLU A 43 4.67 -16.95 -8.24
C GLU A 43 6.06 -16.53 -8.75
N LYS A 44 6.87 -17.48 -9.20
CA LYS A 44 8.27 -17.24 -9.60
C LYS A 44 8.43 -16.12 -10.63
N ASP A 45 7.48 -16.00 -11.55
CA ASP A 45 7.50 -15.02 -12.65
C ASP A 45 6.30 -14.05 -12.55
N SER A 46 5.69 -13.92 -11.36
CA SER A 46 4.52 -13.06 -11.15
C SER A 46 4.82 -11.62 -11.51
N ARG A 47 3.88 -11.03 -12.22
CA ARG A 47 3.86 -9.60 -12.52
C ARG A 47 2.55 -9.00 -12.07
N PHE A 48 2.63 -8.03 -11.19
CA PHE A 48 1.46 -7.35 -10.62
C PHE A 48 1.13 -6.12 -11.46
N CYS A 49 -0.12 -6.00 -11.85
CA CYS A 49 -0.59 -4.82 -12.56
C CYS A 49 -0.92 -3.71 -11.56
N ILE A 50 -0.04 -2.72 -11.45
CA ILE A 50 -0.25 -1.56 -10.60
C ILE A 50 -0.44 -0.35 -11.53
N LYS A 51 -1.65 0.22 -11.55
CA LYS A 51 -1.98 1.38 -12.39
C LYS A 51 -1.62 1.18 -13.89
N GLY A 52 -1.94 0.00 -14.44
CA GLY A 52 -1.69 -0.33 -15.84
C GLY A 52 -0.25 -0.72 -16.20
N SER A 53 0.63 -0.86 -15.22
CA SER A 53 2.00 -1.33 -15.44
C SER A 53 2.32 -2.56 -14.62
N TYR A 54 3.20 -3.39 -15.17
CA TYR A 54 3.56 -4.67 -14.59
C TYR A 54 4.88 -4.58 -13.82
N TYR A 55 4.87 -5.06 -12.57
CA TYR A 55 6.01 -5.15 -11.68
C TYR A 55 6.22 -6.58 -11.21
N SER A 56 7.47 -6.96 -11.08
CA SER A 56 7.89 -8.11 -10.28
C SER A 56 8.16 -7.68 -8.83
N VAL A 57 8.33 -8.65 -7.92
CA VAL A 57 8.78 -8.37 -6.54
C VAL A 57 10.12 -7.62 -6.55
N SER A 58 11.08 -8.06 -7.40
CA SER A 58 12.39 -7.40 -7.54
C SER A 58 12.28 -5.95 -8.04
N ASP A 59 11.34 -5.67 -8.94
CA ASP A 59 11.10 -4.29 -9.40
C ASP A 59 10.58 -3.40 -8.25
N LEU A 60 9.76 -3.95 -7.36
CA LEU A 60 9.14 -3.19 -6.26
C LEU A 60 10.15 -2.83 -5.17
N VAL A 61 10.97 -3.77 -4.73
CA VAL A 61 11.82 -3.59 -3.54
C VAL A 61 13.31 -3.50 -3.83
N GLN A 62 13.77 -3.84 -5.03
CA GLN A 62 15.19 -3.84 -5.44
C GLN A 62 16.12 -4.56 -4.43
N ASP A 63 15.63 -5.63 -3.82
CA ASP A 63 16.39 -6.54 -2.96
C ASP A 63 16.36 -7.94 -3.58
N GLU A 64 17.52 -8.52 -3.83
CA GLU A 64 17.67 -9.82 -4.50
C GLU A 64 17.07 -10.98 -3.69
N ARG A 65 16.91 -10.82 -2.37
CA ARG A 65 16.32 -11.83 -1.48
C ARG A 65 14.80 -11.80 -1.44
N ALA A 66 14.19 -10.66 -1.77
CA ALA A 66 12.76 -10.45 -1.67
C ALA A 66 11.92 -11.43 -2.53
N PRO A 67 12.29 -11.76 -3.78
CA PRO A 67 11.55 -12.74 -4.56
C PRO A 67 11.44 -14.11 -3.89
N GLU A 68 12.50 -14.57 -3.25
CA GLU A 68 12.51 -15.85 -2.51
C GLU A 68 11.72 -15.77 -1.21
N LEU A 69 11.87 -14.66 -0.46
CA LEU A 69 11.20 -14.42 0.81
C LEU A 69 9.67 -14.44 0.69
N PHE A 70 9.14 -13.91 -0.41
CA PHE A 70 7.70 -13.79 -0.63
C PHE A 70 7.13 -14.82 -1.62
N LEU A 71 7.95 -15.72 -2.17
CA LEU A 71 7.51 -16.74 -3.12
C LEU A 71 6.41 -17.63 -2.52
N GLY A 72 5.33 -17.80 -3.28
CA GLY A 72 4.14 -18.56 -2.88
C GLY A 72 3.23 -17.81 -1.91
N GLY A 73 3.55 -16.57 -1.59
CA GLY A 73 2.75 -15.66 -0.78
C GLY A 73 1.73 -14.86 -1.59
N GLN A 74 1.34 -13.72 -1.07
CA GLN A 74 0.34 -12.84 -1.67
C GLN A 74 0.81 -11.38 -1.74
N CYS A 75 0.47 -10.73 -2.85
CA CYS A 75 0.67 -9.31 -3.08
C CYS A 75 -0.70 -8.61 -3.04
N LEU A 76 -0.88 -7.72 -2.08
CA LEU A 76 -2.06 -6.88 -1.92
C LEU A 76 -1.74 -5.48 -2.40
N VAL A 77 -2.52 -4.97 -3.35
CA VAL A 77 -2.32 -3.64 -3.96
C VAL A 77 -3.52 -2.76 -3.60
N PHE A 78 -3.28 -1.71 -2.84
CA PHE A 78 -4.27 -0.72 -2.44
C PHE A 78 -4.08 0.56 -3.26
N ARG A 79 -4.97 0.79 -4.20
CA ARG A 79 -4.95 1.97 -5.08
C ARG A 79 -5.81 3.09 -4.47
N LEU A 80 -5.20 4.20 -4.13
CA LEU A 80 -5.89 5.38 -3.62
C LEU A 80 -6.28 6.31 -4.79
N THR A 81 -7.50 6.83 -4.75
CA THR A 81 -7.97 7.89 -5.65
C THR A 81 -7.73 9.26 -5.02
N PRO A 82 -7.79 10.37 -5.78
CA PRO A 82 -7.61 11.71 -5.21
C PRO A 82 -8.59 12.10 -4.10
N LEU A 83 -9.74 11.41 -4.00
CA LEU A 83 -10.76 11.65 -2.99
C LEU A 83 -10.54 10.86 -1.70
N ASP A 84 -9.69 9.84 -1.73
CA ASP A 84 -9.40 9.00 -0.59
C ASP A 84 -8.60 9.72 0.50
N TYR A 85 -8.47 9.07 1.64
CA TYR A 85 -7.61 9.53 2.73
C TYR A 85 -6.18 9.07 2.45
N HIS A 86 -5.22 10.00 2.39
CA HIS A 86 -3.85 9.71 1.92
C HIS A 86 -2.84 9.47 3.04
N ARG A 87 -3.29 9.26 4.27
CA ARG A 87 -2.47 8.73 5.35
C ARG A 87 -2.66 7.23 5.44
N TYR A 88 -1.63 6.51 5.84
CA TYR A 88 -1.66 5.06 5.97
C TYR A 88 -1.10 4.63 7.32
N CYS A 89 -1.56 3.47 7.80
CA CYS A 89 -1.25 2.95 9.12
C CYS A 89 -0.60 1.56 9.05
N PHE A 90 -0.07 1.14 10.19
CA PHE A 90 0.41 -0.21 10.39
C PHE A 90 -0.73 -1.21 10.50
N ILE A 91 -0.59 -2.34 9.83
CA ILE A 91 -1.64 -3.38 9.70
C ILE A 91 -1.73 -4.31 10.93
N ASP A 92 -0.73 -4.32 11.78
CA ASP A 92 -0.57 -5.18 12.96
C ASP A 92 0.33 -4.48 13.99
N ASN A 93 0.62 -5.14 15.12
CA ASN A 93 1.74 -4.77 15.98
C ASN A 93 3.04 -5.38 15.43
N GLY A 94 4.18 -4.78 15.77
CA GLY A 94 5.45 -5.34 15.36
C GLY A 94 6.64 -4.37 15.44
N PHE A 95 7.68 -4.70 14.68
CA PHE A 95 8.89 -3.89 14.54
C PHE A 95 9.09 -3.47 13.09
N GLN A 96 9.21 -2.18 12.86
CA GLN A 96 9.54 -1.61 11.56
C GLN A 96 11.07 -1.56 11.39
N GLY A 97 11.56 -2.08 10.28
CA GLY A 97 12.95 -1.95 9.88
C GLY A 97 13.26 -0.58 9.29
N LYS A 98 14.37 -0.50 8.57
CA LYS A 98 14.82 0.71 7.88
C LYS A 98 13.91 1.01 6.68
N ASN A 99 13.70 2.31 6.41
CA ASN A 99 13.08 2.77 5.17
C ASN A 99 14.10 2.79 4.03
N HIS A 100 13.72 2.20 2.90
CA HIS A 100 14.51 2.19 1.68
C HIS A 100 13.83 3.04 0.62
N PHE A 101 14.51 4.10 0.23
CA PHE A 101 14.00 5.01 -0.77
C PHE A 101 14.58 4.69 -2.14
N ILE A 102 13.71 4.49 -3.12
CA ILE A 102 14.09 4.26 -4.50
C ILE A 102 13.72 5.51 -5.30
N ASN A 103 14.74 6.23 -5.75
CA ASN A 103 14.56 7.37 -6.62
C ASN A 103 13.88 6.95 -7.92
N GLY A 104 12.98 7.79 -8.38
CA GLY A 104 12.28 7.56 -9.63
C GLY A 104 11.81 8.86 -10.24
N THR A 105 11.46 8.81 -11.52
CA THR A 105 10.80 9.90 -12.21
C THR A 105 9.32 9.93 -11.84
N LEU A 106 8.72 11.11 -11.90
CA LEU A 106 7.30 11.30 -11.65
C LEU A 106 6.57 11.39 -12.99
N HIS A 107 6.29 10.26 -13.62
CA HIS A 107 5.54 10.23 -14.86
C HIS A 107 4.03 10.19 -14.63
N SER A 108 3.27 10.75 -15.57
CA SER A 108 1.81 10.69 -15.59
C SER A 108 1.34 9.25 -15.64
N VAL A 109 0.36 8.93 -14.81
CA VAL A 109 -0.30 7.62 -14.72
C VAL A 109 -1.56 7.55 -15.59
N GLN A 110 -1.69 8.43 -16.56
CA GLN A 110 -2.80 8.34 -17.51
C GLN A 110 -2.61 7.13 -18.44
N PRO A 111 -3.67 6.39 -18.80
CA PRO A 111 -3.58 5.18 -19.62
C PRO A 111 -2.76 5.36 -20.88
N ILE A 112 -2.90 6.50 -21.57
CA ILE A 112 -2.19 6.82 -22.80
C ILE A 112 -0.65 6.97 -22.62
N ALA A 113 -0.19 7.32 -21.42
CA ALA A 113 1.25 7.38 -21.11
C ALA A 113 1.80 5.98 -20.78
N CYS A 114 0.97 5.12 -20.20
CA CYS A 114 1.33 3.74 -19.81
C CYS A 114 1.53 2.82 -21.02
N GLU A 115 0.84 3.09 -22.13
CA GLU A 115 0.98 2.31 -23.37
C GLU A 115 2.32 2.53 -24.08
N ARG A 116 3.00 3.64 -23.85
CA ARG A 116 4.21 4.04 -24.59
C ARG A 116 5.51 3.99 -23.82
N VAL A 117 5.46 3.99 -22.50
CA VAL A 117 6.66 4.02 -21.64
C VAL A 117 6.41 3.14 -20.42
N PRO A 118 7.37 2.33 -19.93
CA PRO A 118 7.26 1.60 -18.66
C PRO A 118 7.38 2.60 -17.49
N VAL A 119 6.40 3.49 -17.42
CA VAL A 119 6.34 4.69 -16.59
C VAL A 119 6.60 4.37 -15.13
N TYR A 120 6.25 3.18 -14.70
CA TYR A 120 6.20 2.81 -13.30
C TYR A 120 7.46 2.12 -12.76
N ARG A 121 8.32 1.58 -13.61
CA ARG A 121 9.69 1.21 -13.21
C ARG A 121 10.48 2.43 -12.74
N LEU A 122 10.00 3.60 -13.09
CA LEU A 122 10.64 4.88 -12.87
C LEU A 122 10.04 5.67 -11.72
N ASN A 123 8.87 5.27 -11.15
CA ASN A 123 8.24 6.05 -10.09
C ASN A 123 8.98 5.89 -8.76
N ARG A 124 9.10 7.04 -8.09
CA ARG A 124 9.58 7.14 -6.71
C ARG A 124 8.77 6.22 -5.82
N ARG A 125 9.44 5.44 -5.00
CA ARG A 125 8.81 4.57 -4.02
C ARG A 125 9.66 4.44 -2.77
N MET A 126 9.02 4.11 -1.69
CA MET A 126 9.66 3.82 -0.42
C MET A 126 9.15 2.48 0.08
N TRP A 127 10.04 1.60 0.53
CA TRP A 127 9.66 0.32 1.09
C TRP A 127 10.36 0.07 2.42
N THR A 128 9.74 -0.75 3.26
CA THR A 128 10.28 -1.23 4.51
C THR A 128 9.84 -2.66 4.77
N LEU A 129 10.65 -3.41 5.50
CA LEU A 129 10.24 -4.70 6.08
C LEU A 129 9.70 -4.46 7.48
N MET A 130 8.62 -5.14 7.79
CA MET A 130 7.99 -5.15 9.11
C MET A 130 7.96 -6.60 9.62
N GLU A 131 8.48 -6.82 10.82
CA GLU A 131 8.28 -8.06 11.55
C GLU A 131 7.00 -7.91 12.37
N THR A 132 5.91 -8.52 11.90
CA THR A 132 4.59 -8.41 12.51
C THR A 132 4.35 -9.54 13.50
N GLU A 133 3.52 -9.31 14.51
CA GLU A 133 3.20 -10.32 15.53
C GLU A 133 2.42 -11.50 14.95
N ASN A 134 1.46 -11.23 14.04
CA ASN A 134 0.52 -12.25 13.57
C ASN A 134 0.75 -12.70 12.13
N PHE A 135 1.37 -11.88 11.27
CA PHE A 135 1.46 -12.11 9.82
C PHE A 135 2.88 -12.36 9.31
N GLY A 136 3.87 -12.50 10.23
CA GLY A 136 5.28 -12.72 9.87
C GLY A 136 5.94 -11.50 9.26
N THR A 137 6.94 -11.71 8.41
CA THR A 137 7.64 -10.62 7.72
C THR A 137 6.77 -10.11 6.57
N VAL A 138 6.47 -8.82 6.60
CA VAL A 138 5.68 -8.12 5.59
C VAL A 138 6.51 -7.00 4.96
N ALA A 139 6.55 -6.90 3.64
CA ALA A 139 7.07 -5.71 2.98
C ALA A 139 5.93 -4.74 2.69
N GLN A 140 6.06 -3.51 3.15
CA GLN A 140 5.17 -2.42 2.76
C GLN A 140 5.88 -1.47 1.81
N ILE A 141 5.26 -1.21 0.67
CA ILE A 141 5.80 -0.35 -0.39
C ILE A 141 4.79 0.77 -0.66
N ALA A 142 5.20 2.01 -0.44
CA ALA A 142 4.47 3.20 -0.87
C ALA A 142 4.98 3.64 -2.24
N VAL A 143 4.09 3.66 -3.24
CA VAL A 143 4.40 4.02 -4.62
C VAL A 143 3.77 5.36 -4.95
N GLY A 144 4.59 6.35 -5.29
CA GLY A 144 4.16 7.67 -5.74
C GLY A 144 3.72 7.68 -7.21
N ALA A 145 3.01 8.74 -7.60
CA ALA A 145 2.61 8.97 -8.99
C ALA A 145 2.85 10.44 -9.39
N LEU A 146 2.52 10.82 -10.61
CA LEU A 146 2.65 12.18 -11.12
C LEU A 146 2.04 13.20 -10.16
N LEU A 147 2.75 14.28 -9.91
CA LEU A 147 2.42 15.36 -8.96
C LEU A 147 2.55 14.98 -7.48
N VAL A 148 3.00 13.78 -7.14
CA VAL A 148 3.26 13.41 -5.74
C VAL A 148 4.58 14.02 -5.31
N GLY A 149 4.53 15.08 -4.55
CA GLY A 149 5.70 15.77 -4.01
C GLY A 149 6.52 14.91 -3.07
N GLY A 150 5.89 14.03 -2.30
CA GLY A 150 6.59 13.19 -1.33
C GLY A 150 5.83 11.96 -0.87
N ILE A 151 6.61 10.98 -0.47
CA ILE A 151 6.21 9.87 0.38
C ILE A 151 6.89 10.10 1.71
N VAL A 152 6.13 10.23 2.77
CA VAL A 152 6.64 10.50 4.12
C VAL A 152 6.32 9.31 5.01
N ASN A 153 7.35 8.56 5.40
CA ASN A 153 7.30 7.67 6.56
C ASN A 153 7.93 8.42 7.73
N GLU A 154 7.19 8.60 8.80
CA GLU A 154 7.65 9.45 9.92
C GLU A 154 8.76 8.79 10.73
N PHE A 155 8.83 7.45 10.71
CA PHE A 155 9.71 6.68 11.59
C PHE A 155 10.38 5.52 10.85
N GLU A 156 11.44 4.97 11.47
CA GLU A 156 12.08 3.70 11.10
C GLU A 156 12.77 3.09 12.33
N ASN A 157 13.11 1.79 12.25
CA ASN A 157 13.83 1.05 13.29
C ASN A 157 13.17 1.15 14.68
N ARG A 158 11.84 0.96 14.73
CA ARG A 158 11.07 1.06 15.98
C ARG A 158 9.92 0.06 16.06
N PHE A 159 9.45 -0.16 17.29
CA PHE A 159 8.18 -0.85 17.51
C PHE A 159 6.99 0.04 17.14
N PHE A 160 5.95 -0.57 16.63
CA PHE A 160 4.69 0.06 16.24
C PHE A 160 3.49 -0.74 16.73
N ARG A 161 2.34 -0.07 16.76
CA ARG A 161 1.06 -0.68 17.09
C ARG A 161 0.12 -0.69 15.89
N LYS A 162 -0.76 -1.66 15.86
CA LYS A 162 -1.83 -1.78 14.88
C LYS A 162 -2.68 -0.50 14.84
N GLY A 163 -2.91 0.03 13.63
CA GLY A 163 -3.63 1.27 13.42
C GLY A 163 -2.84 2.57 13.65
N GLU A 164 -1.62 2.48 14.20
CA GLU A 164 -0.74 3.64 14.35
C GLU A 164 -0.35 4.19 12.97
N GLU A 165 -0.36 5.51 12.81
CA GLU A 165 0.03 6.16 11.56
C GLU A 165 1.49 5.84 11.22
N MET A 166 1.72 5.31 10.03
CA MET A 166 3.06 5.03 9.51
C MET A 166 3.57 6.17 8.65
N GLY A 167 2.69 6.82 7.89
CA GLY A 167 3.07 7.87 6.98
C GLY A 167 1.94 8.40 6.13
N HIS A 168 2.30 9.21 5.14
CA HIS A 168 1.34 9.83 4.24
C HIS A 168 1.94 10.16 2.87
N PHE A 169 1.05 10.42 1.92
CA PHE A 169 1.41 10.97 0.61
C PHE A 169 1.10 12.47 0.56
N GLU A 170 1.97 13.27 -0.05
CA GLU A 170 1.81 14.74 -0.05
C GLU A 170 0.93 15.29 -1.17
N LEU A 171 0.81 14.67 -2.34
CA LEU A 171 -0.11 15.07 -3.41
C LEU A 171 -0.29 13.98 -4.46
N ALA A 172 -1.54 13.84 -4.95
CA ALA A 172 -2.03 13.02 -6.08
C ALA A 172 -1.62 11.53 -6.17
N GLY A 173 -2.57 10.71 -6.58
CA GLY A 173 -2.46 9.31 -7.07
C GLY A 173 -1.41 8.40 -6.40
N SER A 174 -1.77 7.72 -5.33
CA SER A 174 -0.88 6.89 -4.52
C SER A 174 -1.31 5.42 -4.49
N THR A 175 -0.36 4.54 -4.17
CA THR A 175 -0.63 3.11 -4.02
C THR A 175 0.19 2.57 -2.87
N ILE A 176 -0.43 1.78 -2.00
CA ILE A 176 0.26 0.95 -1.02
C ILE A 176 0.27 -0.48 -1.55
N VAL A 177 1.42 -1.14 -1.49
CA VAL A 177 1.57 -2.55 -1.79
C VAL A 177 2.07 -3.27 -0.55
N LEU A 178 1.42 -4.38 -0.21
CA LEU A 178 1.85 -5.28 0.85
C LEU A 178 2.25 -6.63 0.25
N LEU A 179 3.43 -7.12 0.59
CA LEU A 179 3.88 -8.47 0.23
C LEU A 179 3.89 -9.33 1.47
N PHE A 180 3.18 -10.47 1.40
CA PHE A 180 3.10 -11.45 2.48
C PHE A 180 3.83 -12.73 2.09
N GLN A 181 4.45 -13.36 3.07
CA GLN A 181 5.04 -14.68 2.94
C GLN A 181 3.94 -15.73 2.74
N ARG A 182 4.34 -16.89 2.23
CA ARG A 182 3.44 -18.03 2.01
C ARG A 182 2.70 -18.43 3.29
N ASN A 183 1.39 -18.66 3.18
CA ASN A 183 0.51 -19.13 4.27
C ASN A 183 0.46 -18.21 5.50
N LYS A 184 0.69 -16.90 5.33
CA LYS A 184 0.63 -15.94 6.44
C LYS A 184 -0.68 -15.20 6.53
N ILE A 185 -1.44 -15.12 5.45
CA ILE A 185 -2.78 -14.54 5.43
C ILE A 185 -3.75 -15.46 4.69
N GLU A 186 -4.99 -15.42 5.10
CA GLU A 186 -6.14 -16.01 4.40
C GLU A 186 -7.11 -14.89 4.03
N LEU A 187 -7.49 -14.84 2.77
CA LEU A 187 -8.43 -13.85 2.27
C LEU A 187 -9.85 -14.27 2.63
N LEU A 188 -10.65 -13.32 3.08
CA LEU A 188 -12.09 -13.52 3.24
C LEU A 188 -12.73 -13.96 1.92
N PRO A 189 -13.79 -14.80 1.97
CA PRO A 189 -14.47 -15.29 0.77
C PRO A 189 -14.94 -14.16 -0.15
N GLU A 190 -15.42 -13.06 0.41
CA GLU A 190 -15.89 -11.87 -0.31
C GLU A 190 -14.75 -11.23 -1.11
N ILE A 191 -13.59 -11.03 -0.51
CA ILE A 191 -12.42 -10.50 -1.19
C ILE A 191 -11.96 -11.44 -2.29
N ARG A 192 -11.90 -12.74 -1.98
CA ARG A 192 -11.48 -13.76 -2.95
C ARG A 192 -12.38 -13.81 -4.18
N SER A 193 -13.70 -13.59 -4.00
CA SER A 193 -14.66 -13.61 -5.08
C SER A 193 -14.69 -12.33 -5.91
N HIS A 194 -14.38 -11.17 -5.31
CA HIS A 194 -14.44 -9.86 -5.97
C HIS A 194 -13.11 -9.40 -6.56
N CYS A 195 -11.99 -9.74 -5.93
CA CYS A 195 -10.66 -9.39 -6.43
C CYS A 195 -10.24 -10.30 -7.59
N THR A 196 -10.74 -9.99 -8.76
CA THR A 196 -10.27 -10.57 -10.04
C THR A 196 -9.29 -9.58 -10.70
N PRO A 197 -8.54 -9.97 -11.75
CA PRO A 197 -7.65 -9.06 -12.48
C PRO A 197 -8.33 -7.78 -12.96
N ASP A 198 -9.63 -7.82 -13.20
CA ASP A 198 -10.44 -6.72 -13.75
C ASP A 198 -11.35 -6.04 -12.71
N ASN A 199 -11.33 -6.49 -11.44
CA ASN A 199 -12.23 -5.98 -10.41
C ASN A 199 -11.48 -5.72 -9.10
N GLU A 200 -11.70 -4.53 -8.55
CA GLU A 200 -11.08 -4.09 -7.29
C GLU A 200 -12.16 -4.02 -6.19
N TYR A 201 -11.77 -4.29 -4.96
CA TYR A 201 -12.63 -4.29 -3.80
C TYR A 201 -12.44 -3.01 -2.96
N ARG A 202 -13.54 -2.33 -2.60
CA ARG A 202 -13.47 -1.11 -1.78
C ARG A 202 -13.07 -1.44 -0.34
N VAL A 203 -12.07 -0.73 0.20
CA VAL A 203 -11.61 -0.90 1.59
C VAL A 203 -11.47 0.46 2.28
N LEU A 204 -11.62 0.44 3.60
CA LEU A 204 -11.43 1.60 4.46
C LEU A 204 -10.31 1.33 5.48
N GLN A 205 -9.50 2.35 5.74
CA GLN A 205 -8.40 2.29 6.70
C GLN A 205 -8.88 1.82 8.08
N GLY A 206 -8.12 0.93 8.70
CA GLY A 206 -8.37 0.45 10.06
C GLY A 206 -9.40 -0.66 10.15
N GLN A 207 -10.15 -0.92 9.10
CA GLN A 207 -11.18 -1.96 9.05
C GLN A 207 -10.63 -3.25 8.42
N ILE A 208 -11.25 -4.37 8.75
CA ILE A 208 -11.06 -5.58 7.96
C ILE A 208 -11.56 -5.24 6.56
N PRO A 209 -10.90 -5.71 5.50
CA PRO A 209 -11.45 -5.64 4.16
C PRO A 209 -12.66 -6.57 4.02
N ASP A 210 -13.74 -6.31 4.75
CA ASP A 210 -15.03 -6.95 4.64
C ASP A 210 -16.01 -5.95 4.05
N GLY A 211 -16.72 -6.34 3.02
CA GLY A 211 -17.59 -5.42 2.33
C GLY A 211 -18.90 -5.19 3.08
N GLU A 212 -19.12 -4.01 3.57
CA GLU A 212 -20.43 -3.38 3.58
C GLU A 212 -20.47 -2.21 2.59
#